data_898059182da4a84b24fe259580643086
#
_entry.id   898059182da4a84b24fe259580643086
#
_cell.length_a   1.000
_cell.length_b   1.000
_cell.length_c   1.000
_cell.angle_alpha   90.00
_cell.angle_beta   90.00
_cell.angle_gamma   90.00
#
_symmetry.space_group_name_H-M   'P 1'
#
loop_
_entity.id
_entity.type
_entity.pdbx_description
1 polymer ?
#
loop_
_entity_poly.entity_id
_entity_poly.type
_entity_poly.pdbx_seq_one_letter_code
_entity_poly.pdbx_strand_id
1 'polypeptide(L)'
;MSAVTLKFILCCTLPIYSPGDTVPFSQNWYSGEEVSGVPRTIRWVFQRPDLFRYNRVEGFSPGVRAQFRPQSPLGPISVTGTASLGLANLKPNLRLDFTRETLQDGITFSGFHELTAIDERAGHLRLGNSITALVAGRDDGDYYRRSGASLEWARSSMEQNSLRIRVFGEYHRLARIESDFTIWGLINEKSEWRPNVGVDTGWFLGSSVEVASKWGSDPLSPHGAMLVSLEGGAGTAEYARAYLLGSLDIPIVRDMRINLEAGIGTSVGDLPLQRGWYLGGPSTLRGFPPRVLGGARFARVRGEVARSFSIGDLSLFTDGAWVPYDHHFDGEADDHGTLFSVGSGLSILDQLIHLDVSWNLRYFRLSSVRFDAYLDLVPF
;
A
#
# COMPACT_ATOMS: atom_id res chain seq x y z
N MET A 1 39.51 31.96 12.48
CA MET A 1 38.17 31.99 11.86
C MET A 1 37.68 30.56 11.86
N SER A 2 36.75 30.27 12.77
CA SER A 2 36.31 28.94 13.13
C SER A 2 35.10 28.51 12.28
N ALA A 3 35.21 27.39 11.60
CA ALA A 3 34.13 26.79 10.83
C ALA A 3 33.18 26.08 11.78
N VAL A 4 31.95 26.55 11.87
CA VAL A 4 30.85 25.92 12.62
C VAL A 4 30.28 24.82 11.73
N THR A 5 30.60 23.58 12.08
CA THR A 5 30.00 22.39 11.46
C THR A 5 28.65 22.15 12.08
N LEU A 6 27.58 22.42 11.33
CA LEU A 6 26.21 22.11 11.72
C LEU A 6 25.97 20.61 11.55
N LYS A 7 26.08 19.85 12.64
CA LYS A 7 25.68 18.45 12.69
C LYS A 7 24.16 18.37 12.86
N PHE A 8 23.43 18.12 11.78
CA PHE A 8 22.07 17.58 11.86
C PHE A 8 22.17 16.11 12.28
N ILE A 9 21.93 15.86 13.55
CA ILE A 9 21.69 14.50 14.03
C ILE A 9 20.23 14.22 13.74
N LEU A 10 19.95 13.63 12.57
CA LEU A 10 18.65 13.02 12.27
C LEU A 10 18.71 11.60 12.88
N CYS A 11 18.33 11.49 14.16
CA CYS A 11 18.19 10.21 14.83
C CYS A 11 16.82 9.63 14.49
N CYS A 12 16.66 9.13 13.25
CA CYS A 12 15.53 8.29 12.86
C CYS A 12 16.00 6.85 12.90
N THR A 13 15.95 6.22 14.06
CA THR A 13 15.94 4.76 14.15
C THR A 13 14.56 4.30 13.70
N LEU A 14 14.38 4.11 12.39
CA LEU A 14 13.25 3.39 11.84
C LEU A 14 13.49 1.90 12.03
N PRO A 15 12.57 1.14 12.62
CA PRO A 15 12.69 -0.31 12.64
C PRO A 15 12.66 -0.84 11.23
N ILE A 16 13.56 -1.74 10.93
CA ILE A 16 13.68 -2.47 9.68
C ILE A 16 12.48 -3.42 9.59
N TYR A 17 11.54 -3.15 8.67
CA TYR A 17 10.46 -4.05 8.33
C TYR A 17 10.86 -4.92 7.16
N SER A 18 10.75 -6.23 7.35
CA SER A 18 10.94 -7.25 6.30
C SER A 18 9.75 -7.33 5.36
N PRO A 19 9.91 -7.80 4.10
CA PRO A 19 8.81 -8.00 3.17
C PRO A 19 7.73 -8.89 3.78
N GLY A 20 6.49 -8.42 3.76
CA GLY A 20 5.35 -9.14 4.34
C GLY A 20 4.87 -8.61 5.68
N ASP A 21 5.36 -7.45 6.13
CA ASP A 21 4.80 -6.79 7.29
C ASP A 21 3.38 -6.34 6.97
N THR A 22 2.42 -7.25 7.21
CA THR A 22 1.08 -6.81 7.56
C THR A 22 1.27 -5.87 8.74
N VAL A 23 0.86 -4.61 8.60
CA VAL A 23 0.97 -3.61 9.68
C VAL A 23 0.46 -4.29 10.95
N PRO A 24 1.29 -4.53 11.97
CA PRO A 24 0.81 -5.14 13.19
C PRO A 24 -0.31 -4.26 13.72
N PHE A 25 -1.38 -4.88 14.15
CA PHE A 25 -2.57 -4.24 14.68
C PHE A 25 -2.27 -3.19 15.76
N SER A 26 -1.15 -3.28 16.42
CA SER A 26 -0.75 -2.43 17.56
C SER A 26 0.42 -1.49 17.30
N GLN A 27 0.87 -1.27 16.07
CA GLN A 27 1.92 -0.27 15.88
C GLN A 27 1.40 1.17 16.01
N ASN A 28 1.14 1.50 17.26
CA ASN A 28 1.25 2.85 17.75
C ASN A 28 2.72 3.25 17.76
N TRP A 29 3.18 3.91 16.70
CA TRP A 29 4.48 4.56 16.66
C TRP A 29 4.54 5.68 17.70
N TYR A 30 4.88 5.32 18.93
CA TYR A 30 5.16 6.25 20.02
C TYR A 30 6.63 6.19 20.38
N SER A 31 7.46 6.85 19.62
CA SER A 31 8.70 7.39 20.15
C SER A 31 8.48 8.86 20.49
N GLY A 32 7.84 9.10 21.60
CA GLY A 32 7.79 10.38 22.27
C GLY A 32 7.95 10.06 23.73
N GLU A 33 9.14 10.31 24.28
CA GLU A 33 9.36 10.23 25.71
C GLU A 33 8.23 10.89 26.45
N GLU A 34 7.52 10.12 27.28
CA GLU A 34 6.61 10.64 28.28
C GLU A 34 7.46 11.35 29.35
N VAL A 35 7.69 12.64 29.14
CA VAL A 35 8.15 13.48 30.23
C VAL A 35 6.92 13.87 31.03
N SER A 36 6.85 13.31 32.25
CA SER A 36 6.00 13.67 33.39
C SER A 36 4.48 13.59 33.29
N GLY A 37 3.91 12.54 33.81
CA GLY A 37 3.03 12.52 34.98
C GLY A 37 1.55 12.89 34.80
N VAL A 38 1.06 13.33 33.63
CA VAL A 38 -0.38 13.56 33.39
C VAL A 38 -0.81 12.84 32.13
N PRO A 39 -1.71 11.84 32.22
CA PRO A 39 -2.23 11.20 31.02
C PRO A 39 -3.00 12.24 30.18
N ARG A 40 -2.44 12.65 29.05
CA ARG A 40 -3.16 13.48 28.10
C ARG A 40 -4.30 12.65 27.50
N THR A 41 -5.49 12.93 27.92
CA THR A 41 -6.71 12.24 27.46
C THR A 41 -6.98 12.49 25.98
N ILE A 42 -6.49 13.58 25.41
CA ILE A 42 -6.61 13.92 23.99
C ILE A 42 -5.22 14.19 23.42
N ARG A 43 -4.92 13.56 22.31
CA ARG A 43 -3.66 13.71 21.58
C ARG A 43 -3.93 14.11 20.14
N TRP A 44 -3.36 15.25 19.74
CA TRP A 44 -3.38 15.71 18.36
C TRP A 44 -2.14 15.25 17.63
N VAL A 45 -2.32 14.73 16.41
CA VAL A 45 -1.22 14.24 15.58
C VAL A 45 -1.29 14.93 14.23
N PHE A 46 -0.24 15.66 13.89
CA PHE A 46 -0.10 16.38 12.62
C PHE A 46 1.09 15.86 11.79
N GLN A 47 2.01 15.16 12.41
CA GLN A 47 3.32 14.82 11.82
C GLN A 47 3.36 13.42 11.20
N ARG A 48 2.20 12.83 10.88
CA ARG A 48 2.17 11.51 10.26
C ARG A 48 2.13 11.64 8.73
N PRO A 49 2.92 10.81 8.00
CA PRO A 49 2.96 10.85 6.54
C PRO A 49 1.60 10.61 5.87
N ASP A 50 0.72 9.83 6.51
CA ASP A 50 -0.62 9.51 6.02
C ASP A 50 -1.61 10.70 6.11
N LEU A 51 -1.27 11.76 6.87
CA LEU A 51 -2.08 12.96 7.01
C LEU A 51 -1.79 14.03 5.96
N PHE A 52 -0.71 13.88 5.19
CA PHE A 52 -0.33 14.81 4.13
C PHE A 52 -0.10 14.01 2.87
N ARG A 53 -1.08 14.01 1.99
CA ARG A 53 -1.02 13.24 0.77
C ARG A 53 -1.31 14.09 -0.45
N TYR A 54 -0.77 13.67 -1.58
CA TYR A 54 -1.05 14.24 -2.88
C TYR A 54 -1.43 13.11 -3.85
N ASN A 55 -2.50 13.28 -4.61
CA ASN A 55 -2.91 12.37 -5.67
C ASN A 55 -3.73 13.13 -6.72
N ARG A 56 -3.92 12.54 -7.89
CA ARG A 56 -4.64 13.16 -9.01
C ARG A 56 -6.13 13.40 -8.76
N VAL A 57 -6.73 12.74 -7.75
CA VAL A 57 -8.16 12.90 -7.41
C VAL A 57 -8.41 14.09 -6.51
N GLU A 58 -7.59 14.25 -5.49
CA GLU A 58 -7.80 15.24 -4.42
C GLU A 58 -6.86 16.45 -4.53
N GLY A 59 -5.81 16.34 -5.37
CA GLY A 59 -4.69 17.25 -5.27
C GLY A 59 -3.99 17.09 -3.92
N PHE A 60 -3.58 18.18 -3.33
CA PHE A 60 -3.05 18.17 -1.97
C PHE A 60 -4.18 17.96 -0.96
N SER A 61 -4.00 17.01 -0.04
CA SER A 61 -4.99 16.66 0.99
C SER A 61 -4.36 16.69 2.38
N PRO A 62 -4.35 17.87 3.04
CA PRO A 62 -3.91 18.00 4.43
C PRO A 62 -4.92 17.36 5.39
N GLY A 63 -4.40 16.77 6.46
CA GLY A 63 -5.21 16.09 7.45
C GLY A 63 -4.77 16.32 8.89
N VAL A 64 -5.64 15.94 9.80
CA VAL A 64 -5.44 15.97 11.25
C VAL A 64 -5.99 14.68 11.85
N ARG A 65 -5.33 14.22 12.90
CA ARG A 65 -5.80 13.10 13.71
C ARG A 65 -5.87 13.49 15.17
N ALA A 66 -6.96 13.14 15.84
CA ALA A 66 -7.13 13.27 17.28
C ALA A 66 -7.36 11.88 17.86
N GLN A 67 -6.68 11.55 18.94
CA GLN A 67 -6.87 10.32 19.68
C GLN A 67 -7.27 10.64 21.12
N PHE A 68 -8.34 9.99 21.58
CA PHE A 68 -8.85 10.07 22.94
C PHE A 68 -8.82 8.67 23.56
N ARG A 69 -8.30 8.57 24.79
CA ARG A 69 -8.22 7.32 25.55
C ARG A 69 -8.96 7.48 26.87
N PRO A 70 -10.27 7.19 26.90
CA PRO A 70 -11.03 7.26 28.15
C PRO A 70 -10.61 6.14 29.10
N GLN A 71 -10.66 6.43 30.39
CA GLN A 71 -10.60 5.37 31.41
C GLN A 71 -11.90 4.55 31.33
N SER A 72 -11.78 3.25 31.14
CA SER A 72 -12.92 2.37 30.96
C SER A 72 -12.77 1.10 31.79
N PRO A 73 -13.84 0.67 32.47
CA PRO A 73 -13.86 -0.62 33.17
C PRO A 73 -13.80 -1.83 32.20
N LEU A 74 -14.04 -1.59 30.90
CA LEU A 74 -13.99 -2.63 29.85
C LEU A 74 -12.58 -2.87 29.31
N GLY A 75 -11.55 -2.28 29.92
CA GLY A 75 -10.16 -2.34 29.49
C GLY A 75 -9.74 -1.14 28.63
N PRO A 76 -8.56 -1.20 28.01
CA PRO A 76 -8.04 -0.10 27.19
C PRO A 76 -8.94 0.16 25.99
N ILE A 77 -9.51 1.37 25.94
CA ILE A 77 -10.32 1.85 24.82
C ILE A 77 -9.64 3.07 24.23
N SER A 78 -9.60 3.17 22.93
CA SER A 78 -9.20 4.37 22.20
C SER A 78 -10.26 4.79 21.19
N VAL A 79 -10.47 6.09 21.07
CA VAL A 79 -11.31 6.70 20.04
C VAL A 79 -10.40 7.57 19.20
N THR A 80 -10.30 7.26 17.91
CA THR A 80 -9.43 7.99 16.98
C THR A 80 -10.27 8.60 15.87
N GLY A 81 -10.25 9.93 15.78
CA GLY A 81 -10.85 10.68 14.69
C GLY A 81 -9.78 11.15 13.72
N THR A 82 -9.97 10.91 12.43
CA THR A 82 -9.10 11.42 11.36
C THR A 82 -9.94 12.21 10.37
N ALA A 83 -9.47 13.40 10.01
CA ALA A 83 -10.11 14.23 9.01
C ALA A 83 -9.05 14.80 8.06
N SER A 84 -9.35 14.80 6.75
CA SER A 84 -8.55 15.51 5.74
C SER A 84 -9.47 16.10 4.67
N LEU A 85 -8.96 17.08 3.93
CA LEU A 85 -9.70 17.76 2.89
C LEU A 85 -8.89 17.78 1.60
N GLY A 86 -9.43 17.20 0.54
CA GLY A 86 -8.85 17.33 -0.81
C GLY A 86 -9.04 18.76 -1.32
N LEU A 87 -7.94 19.47 -1.60
CA LEU A 87 -8.03 20.87 -2.00
C LEU A 87 -8.50 21.06 -3.45
N ALA A 88 -8.27 20.08 -4.33
CA ALA A 88 -8.73 20.17 -5.71
C ALA A 88 -10.23 19.93 -5.85
N ASN A 89 -10.79 19.02 -5.05
CA ASN A 89 -12.19 18.62 -5.16
C ASN A 89 -13.09 19.11 -4.02
N LEU A 90 -12.51 19.73 -2.98
CA LEU A 90 -13.14 20.22 -1.75
C LEU A 90 -13.99 19.14 -1.03
N LYS A 91 -13.64 17.87 -1.21
CA LYS A 91 -14.33 16.75 -0.57
C LYS A 91 -13.62 16.33 0.71
N PRO A 92 -14.34 16.25 1.83
CA PRO A 92 -13.75 15.78 3.07
C PRO A 92 -13.52 14.26 3.04
N ASN A 93 -12.49 13.82 3.77
CA ASN A 93 -12.31 12.46 4.21
C ASN A 93 -12.41 12.45 5.72
N LEU A 94 -13.29 11.62 6.22
CA LEU A 94 -13.59 11.49 7.65
C LEU A 94 -13.53 10.02 8.04
N ARG A 95 -12.88 9.75 9.16
CA ARG A 95 -12.83 8.40 9.75
C ARG A 95 -12.90 8.51 11.27
N LEU A 96 -13.70 7.66 11.89
CA LEU A 96 -13.82 7.53 13.32
C LEU A 96 -13.69 6.06 13.69
N ASP A 97 -12.69 5.75 14.51
CA ASP A 97 -12.37 4.40 14.97
C ASP A 97 -12.57 4.33 16.48
N PHE A 98 -13.34 3.34 16.92
CA PHE A 98 -13.50 2.93 18.32
C PHE A 98 -12.77 1.60 18.48
N THR A 99 -11.66 1.61 19.18
CA THR A 99 -10.82 0.43 19.32
C THR A 99 -10.72 0.02 20.79
N ARG A 100 -10.95 -1.27 21.05
CA ARG A 100 -10.62 -1.91 22.31
C ARG A 100 -9.48 -2.89 22.06
N GLU A 101 -8.37 -2.70 22.74
CA GLU A 101 -7.18 -3.53 22.58
C GLU A 101 -6.88 -4.28 23.88
N THR A 102 -6.42 -5.52 23.73
CA THR A 102 -5.79 -6.33 24.76
C THR A 102 -4.38 -6.70 24.28
N LEU A 103 -3.63 -7.46 25.05
CA LEU A 103 -2.27 -7.89 24.65
C LEU A 103 -2.24 -8.77 23.38
N GLN A 104 -3.32 -9.44 23.05
CA GLN A 104 -3.39 -10.40 21.96
C GLN A 104 -4.48 -10.09 20.93
N ASP A 105 -5.56 -9.46 21.36
CA ASP A 105 -6.74 -9.25 20.54
C ASP A 105 -7.12 -7.77 20.49
N GLY A 106 -7.65 -7.34 19.38
CA GLY A 106 -8.24 -6.03 19.20
C GLY A 106 -9.59 -6.12 18.49
N ILE A 107 -10.53 -5.28 18.91
CA ILE A 107 -11.81 -5.08 18.23
C ILE A 107 -11.91 -3.60 17.86
N THR A 108 -12.13 -3.33 16.59
CA THR A 108 -12.28 -1.96 16.07
C THR A 108 -13.61 -1.82 15.35
N PHE A 109 -14.43 -0.88 15.80
CA PHE A 109 -15.57 -0.38 15.04
C PHE A 109 -15.16 0.90 14.34
N SER A 110 -15.36 0.97 13.01
CA SER A 110 -15.00 2.13 12.19
C SER A 110 -16.22 2.65 11.45
N GLY A 111 -16.38 3.99 11.46
CA GLY A 111 -17.26 4.71 10.53
C GLY A 111 -16.41 5.58 9.63
N PHE A 112 -16.68 5.61 8.33
CA PHE A 112 -15.84 6.32 7.39
C PHE A 112 -16.58 6.89 6.19
N HIS A 113 -16.03 8.00 5.68
CA HIS A 113 -16.31 8.62 4.40
C HIS A 113 -15.00 9.09 3.82
N GLU A 114 -14.40 8.34 2.89
CA GLU A 114 -13.01 8.56 2.50
C GLU A 114 -12.72 8.17 1.05
N LEU A 115 -11.62 8.71 0.51
CA LEU A 115 -10.98 8.18 -0.68
C LEU A 115 -10.15 6.96 -0.27
N THR A 116 -10.27 5.87 -1.02
CA THR A 116 -9.46 4.67 -0.84
C THR A 116 -8.85 4.20 -2.16
N ALA A 117 -7.71 3.52 -2.09
CA ALA A 117 -7.11 2.88 -3.25
C ALA A 117 -7.74 1.51 -3.49
N ILE A 118 -7.81 1.08 -4.76
CA ILE A 118 -8.26 -0.26 -5.13
C ILE A 118 -7.32 -1.32 -4.53
N ASP A 119 -6.01 -1.11 -4.66
CA ASP A 119 -5.01 -1.89 -3.94
C ASP A 119 -4.54 -1.12 -2.69
N GLU A 120 -5.15 -1.42 -1.56
CA GLU A 120 -4.79 -0.82 -0.28
C GLU A 120 -3.39 -1.24 0.20
N ARG A 121 -2.90 -2.42 -0.25
CA ARG A 121 -1.58 -2.97 0.14
C ARG A 121 -0.43 -2.25 -0.56
N ALA A 122 -0.62 -1.79 -1.78
CA ALA A 122 0.39 -1.05 -2.54
C ALA A 122 0.72 0.34 -1.97
N GLY A 123 -0.03 0.81 -0.97
CA GLY A 123 0.28 2.06 -0.28
C GLY A 123 0.14 3.34 -1.12
N HIS A 124 -0.68 3.34 -2.16
CA HIS A 124 -0.84 4.45 -3.10
C HIS A 124 -1.33 5.77 -2.45
N LEU A 125 -1.92 5.72 -1.26
CA LEU A 125 -2.28 6.92 -0.50
C LEU A 125 -1.20 7.36 0.52
N ARG A 126 0.00 6.79 0.43
CA ARG A 126 1.14 7.13 1.31
C ARG A 126 2.03 8.19 0.69
N LEU A 127 2.99 8.66 1.46
CA LEU A 127 3.90 9.74 1.08
C LEU A 127 4.74 9.40 -0.17
N GLY A 128 5.15 8.15 -0.36
CA GLY A 128 5.94 7.74 -1.53
C GLY A 128 5.23 8.06 -2.84
N ASN A 129 4.01 7.56 -3.03
CA ASN A 129 3.22 7.87 -4.21
C ASN A 129 2.84 9.35 -4.28
N SER A 130 2.63 10.02 -3.13
CA SER A 130 2.35 11.46 -3.10
C SER A 130 3.48 12.30 -3.66
N ILE A 131 4.74 11.95 -3.37
CA ILE A 131 5.90 12.63 -3.90
C ILE A 131 6.07 12.38 -5.40
N THR A 132 5.94 11.13 -5.84
CA THR A 132 6.04 10.79 -7.27
C THR A 132 4.91 11.43 -8.09
N ALA A 133 3.70 11.48 -7.54
CA ALA A 133 2.56 12.17 -8.16
C ALA A 133 2.81 13.67 -8.28
N LEU A 134 3.22 14.34 -7.18
CA LEU A 134 3.45 15.77 -7.17
C LEU A 134 4.64 16.19 -8.04
N VAL A 135 5.77 15.49 -7.93
CA VAL A 135 7.04 15.88 -8.56
C VAL A 135 7.08 15.41 -10.00
N ALA A 136 6.85 14.14 -10.25
CA ALA A 136 7.03 13.49 -11.56
C ALA A 136 5.73 13.39 -12.39
N GLY A 137 4.59 13.79 -11.84
CA GLY A 137 3.31 13.61 -12.51
C GLY A 137 2.93 12.14 -12.68
N ARG A 138 3.41 11.29 -11.76
CA ARG A 138 3.19 9.86 -11.81
C ARG A 138 2.46 9.40 -10.55
N ASP A 139 1.18 9.08 -10.73
CA ASP A 139 0.32 8.51 -9.69
C ASP A 139 -0.06 7.08 -10.09
N ASP A 140 0.53 6.11 -9.40
CA ASP A 140 0.38 4.69 -9.71
C ASP A 140 -0.93 4.11 -9.14
N GLY A 141 -1.62 4.81 -8.22
CA GLY A 141 -2.86 4.36 -7.61
C GLY A 141 -4.09 4.47 -8.51
N ASP A 142 -5.06 3.61 -8.29
CA ASP A 142 -6.44 3.77 -8.73
C ASP A 142 -7.35 3.89 -7.51
N TYR A 143 -8.33 4.79 -7.60
CA TYR A 143 -9.07 5.25 -6.42
C TYR A 143 -10.57 5.19 -6.61
N TYR A 144 -11.27 4.94 -5.51
CA TYR A 144 -12.71 5.13 -5.41
C TYR A 144 -13.06 5.75 -4.06
N ARG A 145 -14.27 6.28 -3.93
CA ARG A 145 -14.76 6.78 -2.65
C ARG A 145 -15.63 5.74 -1.99
N ARG A 146 -15.43 5.53 -0.69
CA ARG A 146 -16.28 4.68 0.12
C ARG A 146 -16.86 5.44 1.31
N SER A 147 -18.07 5.08 1.69
CA SER A 147 -18.74 5.56 2.89
C SER A 147 -19.43 4.40 3.57
N GLY A 148 -19.29 4.26 4.86
CA GLY A 148 -19.89 3.13 5.55
C GLY A 148 -19.35 2.90 6.94
N ALA A 149 -19.51 1.66 7.39
CA ALA A 149 -19.00 1.20 8.66
C ALA A 149 -18.43 -0.21 8.56
N SER A 150 -17.53 -0.54 9.47
CA SER A 150 -17.00 -1.90 9.60
C SER A 150 -16.73 -2.27 11.05
N LEU A 151 -16.80 -3.55 11.33
CA LEU A 151 -16.36 -4.14 12.57
C LEU A 151 -15.23 -5.11 12.25
N GLU A 152 -14.10 -4.92 12.89
CA GLU A 152 -12.90 -5.73 12.71
C GLU A 152 -12.50 -6.36 14.05
N TRP A 153 -12.22 -7.64 14.02
CA TRP A 153 -11.50 -8.35 15.08
C TRP A 153 -10.16 -8.80 14.53
N ALA A 154 -9.11 -8.49 15.27
CA ALA A 154 -7.75 -8.88 14.90
C ALA A 154 -7.06 -9.53 16.10
N ARG A 155 -6.29 -10.56 15.81
CA ARG A 155 -5.45 -11.26 16.77
C ARG A 155 -4.03 -11.37 16.23
N SER A 156 -3.07 -11.03 17.07
CA SER A 156 -1.66 -11.20 16.77
C SER A 156 -1.03 -12.14 17.79
N SER A 157 -0.27 -13.13 17.34
CA SER A 157 0.46 -14.06 18.18
C SER A 157 1.96 -13.90 17.95
N MET A 158 2.66 -13.44 18.98
CA MET A 158 4.14 -13.35 19.04
C MET A 158 4.79 -12.72 17.80
N GLU A 159 4.19 -11.65 17.24
CA GLU A 159 4.69 -10.90 16.08
C GLU A 159 4.84 -11.71 14.77
N GLN A 160 4.62 -13.03 14.80
CA GLN A 160 4.82 -13.92 13.65
C GLN A 160 3.51 -14.25 12.90
N ASN A 161 2.40 -14.31 13.61
CA ASN A 161 1.12 -14.69 13.02
C ASN A 161 0.05 -13.66 13.34
N SER A 162 -0.75 -13.31 12.36
CA SER A 162 -1.92 -12.46 12.56
C SER A 162 -3.15 -13.04 11.88
N LEU A 163 -4.29 -12.91 12.53
CA LEU A 163 -5.60 -13.20 11.96
C LEU A 163 -6.44 -11.95 12.09
N ARG A 164 -7.06 -11.55 10.99
CA ARG A 164 -7.99 -10.43 10.93
C ARG A 164 -9.30 -10.88 10.31
N ILE A 165 -10.40 -10.57 10.97
CA ILE A 165 -11.75 -10.81 10.47
C ILE A 165 -12.47 -9.48 10.47
N ARG A 166 -13.01 -9.09 9.32
CA ARG A 166 -13.75 -7.84 9.14
C ARG A 166 -15.11 -8.10 8.53
N VAL A 167 -16.13 -7.43 9.05
CA VAL A 167 -17.45 -7.31 8.45
C VAL A 167 -17.67 -5.86 8.10
N PHE A 168 -18.22 -5.57 6.93
CA PHE A 168 -18.39 -4.21 6.45
C PHE A 168 -19.70 -4.00 5.72
N GLY A 169 -20.22 -2.75 5.81
CA GLY A 169 -21.28 -2.24 4.96
C GLY A 169 -20.80 -0.93 4.35
N GLU A 170 -20.64 -0.89 3.04
CA GLU A 170 -20.00 0.21 2.32
C GLU A 170 -20.83 0.64 1.12
N TYR A 171 -20.89 1.96 0.88
CA TYR A 171 -21.37 2.54 -0.35
C TYR A 171 -20.21 3.04 -1.17
N HIS A 172 -20.03 2.51 -2.37
CA HIS A 172 -18.93 2.86 -3.27
C HIS A 172 -19.37 3.89 -4.32
N ARG A 173 -18.45 4.80 -4.67
CA ARG A 173 -18.64 5.83 -5.70
C ARG A 173 -17.36 6.03 -6.50
N LEU A 174 -17.53 6.39 -7.76
CA LEU A 174 -16.43 6.81 -8.63
C LEU A 174 -15.68 8.02 -8.04
N ALA A 175 -14.37 7.96 -8.07
CA ALA A 175 -13.48 9.09 -7.77
C ALA A 175 -12.99 9.71 -9.09
N ARG A 176 -13.47 10.91 -9.40
CA ARG A 176 -13.04 11.66 -10.59
C ARG A 176 -11.70 12.32 -10.34
N ILE A 177 -10.90 12.48 -11.37
CA ILE A 177 -9.68 13.26 -11.36
C ILE A 177 -10.08 14.74 -11.34
N GLU A 178 -9.55 15.48 -10.38
CA GLU A 178 -9.89 16.90 -10.18
C GLU A 178 -8.63 17.77 -10.04
N SER A 179 -7.43 17.18 -10.03
CA SER A 179 -6.17 17.90 -9.94
C SER A 179 -5.36 17.74 -11.21
N ASP A 180 -4.95 18.87 -11.81
CA ASP A 180 -4.09 18.91 -12.99
C ASP A 180 -2.65 19.35 -12.64
N PHE A 181 -2.41 19.70 -11.39
CA PHE A 181 -1.14 20.26 -10.97
C PHE A 181 -0.07 19.19 -10.76
N THR A 182 1.08 19.35 -11.39
CA THR A 182 2.32 18.62 -11.07
C THR A 182 3.51 19.55 -11.30
N ILE A 183 4.60 19.34 -10.56
CA ILE A 183 5.84 20.11 -10.80
C ILE A 183 6.39 19.81 -12.21
N TRP A 184 6.35 18.54 -12.62
CA TRP A 184 6.74 18.15 -13.98
C TRP A 184 5.84 18.76 -15.06
N GLY A 185 4.55 18.93 -14.80
CA GLY A 185 3.59 19.57 -15.69
C GLY A 185 3.87 21.05 -15.94
N LEU A 186 4.55 21.74 -15.02
CA LEU A 186 5.02 23.13 -15.25
C LEU A 186 6.08 23.22 -16.34
N ILE A 187 6.79 22.13 -16.62
CA ILE A 187 7.87 22.06 -17.62
C ILE A 187 7.38 21.35 -18.88
N ASN A 188 6.48 20.38 -18.74
CA ASN A 188 5.96 19.55 -19.82
C ASN A 188 4.43 19.66 -19.90
N GLU A 189 3.94 20.56 -20.77
CA GLU A 189 2.50 20.86 -20.96
C GLU A 189 1.64 19.66 -21.41
N LYS A 190 2.24 18.53 -21.77
CA LYS A 190 1.55 17.34 -22.28
C LYS A 190 1.32 16.25 -21.22
N SER A 191 1.54 16.54 -19.95
CA SER A 191 1.34 15.54 -18.88
C SER A 191 -0.15 15.38 -18.54
N GLU A 192 -0.81 14.42 -19.17
CA GLU A 192 -2.18 14.02 -18.80
C GLU A 192 -2.14 12.88 -17.79
N TRP A 193 -3.03 12.95 -16.79
CA TRP A 193 -3.20 11.88 -15.84
C TRP A 193 -3.89 10.66 -16.46
N ARG A 194 -3.40 9.48 -16.11
CA ARG A 194 -4.09 8.22 -16.40
C ARG A 194 -5.49 8.22 -15.74
N PRO A 195 -6.57 7.84 -16.46
CA PRO A 195 -7.90 7.74 -15.87
C PRO A 195 -7.95 6.71 -14.74
N ASN A 196 -8.81 6.92 -13.73
CA ASN A 196 -9.11 5.90 -12.73
C ASN A 196 -9.88 4.74 -13.35
N VAL A 197 -9.82 3.57 -12.69
CA VAL A 197 -10.70 2.42 -12.97
C VAL A 197 -12.15 2.82 -12.78
N GLY A 198 -13.03 2.29 -13.58
CA GLY A 198 -14.48 2.34 -13.39
C GLY A 198 -14.88 1.79 -12.02
N VAL A 199 -16.04 2.20 -11.54
CA VAL A 199 -16.55 1.77 -10.23
C VAL A 199 -18.02 1.40 -10.35
N ASP A 200 -18.35 0.18 -9.97
CA ASP A 200 -19.73 -0.24 -9.77
C ASP A 200 -20.28 0.45 -8.53
N THR A 201 -21.00 1.57 -8.79
CA THR A 201 -21.53 2.42 -7.72
C THR A 201 -22.70 1.74 -7.04
N GLY A 202 -22.66 1.65 -5.71
CA GLY A 202 -23.77 1.07 -4.94
C GLY A 202 -23.36 0.59 -3.57
N TRP A 203 -24.27 -0.15 -2.94
CA TRP A 203 -24.10 -0.73 -1.62
C TRP A 203 -23.52 -2.13 -1.67
N PHE A 204 -22.55 -2.39 -0.79
CA PHE A 204 -21.92 -3.68 -0.60
C PHE A 204 -21.92 -4.02 0.90
N LEU A 205 -22.47 -5.16 1.25
CA LEU A 205 -22.34 -5.79 2.56
C LEU A 205 -21.43 -7.00 2.40
N GLY A 206 -20.40 -7.11 3.23
CA GLY A 206 -19.44 -8.18 3.05
C GLY A 206 -18.64 -8.51 4.30
N SER A 207 -17.79 -9.52 4.13
CA SER A 207 -16.83 -9.93 5.14
C SER A 207 -15.49 -10.29 4.48
N SER A 208 -14.42 -10.16 5.26
CA SER A 208 -13.10 -10.62 4.87
C SER A 208 -12.39 -11.31 6.02
N VAL A 209 -11.57 -12.29 5.67
CA VAL A 209 -10.65 -12.97 6.58
C VAL A 209 -9.26 -12.87 5.99
N GLU A 210 -8.29 -12.41 6.79
CA GLU A 210 -6.91 -12.31 6.42
C GLU A 210 -6.03 -13.01 7.44
N VAL A 211 -5.16 -13.90 6.97
CA VAL A 211 -4.17 -14.63 7.77
C VAL A 211 -2.80 -14.29 7.24
N ALA A 212 -1.94 -13.75 8.08
CA ALA A 212 -0.54 -13.58 7.75
C ALA A 212 0.32 -14.40 8.70
N SER A 213 1.37 -15.00 8.16
CA SER A 213 2.33 -15.81 8.89
C SER A 213 3.74 -15.49 8.42
N LYS A 214 4.66 -15.35 9.36
CA LYS A 214 6.09 -15.19 9.12
C LYS A 214 6.84 -16.35 9.73
N TRP A 215 7.92 -16.76 9.12
CA TRP A 215 8.82 -17.79 9.66
C TRP A 215 10.28 -17.38 9.46
N GLY A 216 11.13 -17.83 10.38
CA GLY A 216 12.52 -17.43 10.42
C GLY A 216 12.69 -16.06 11.09
N SER A 217 13.41 -16.02 12.19
CA SER A 217 13.72 -14.78 12.94
C SER A 217 15.17 -14.32 12.75
N ASP A 218 16.01 -15.19 12.19
CA ASP A 218 17.43 -14.90 11.95
C ASP A 218 17.61 -14.36 10.52
N PRO A 219 18.05 -13.10 10.35
CA PRO A 219 18.28 -12.52 9.02
C PRO A 219 19.42 -13.18 8.24
N LEU A 220 20.24 -14.02 8.88
CA LEU A 220 21.31 -14.80 8.23
C LEU A 220 20.84 -16.19 7.79
N SER A 221 19.60 -16.55 8.06
CA SER A 221 18.99 -17.82 7.67
C SER A 221 17.79 -17.56 6.73
N PRO A 222 17.40 -18.52 5.92
CA PRO A 222 16.20 -18.39 5.09
C PRO A 222 14.98 -18.05 5.95
N HIS A 223 14.26 -17.00 5.56
CA HIS A 223 13.05 -16.55 6.22
C HIS A 223 12.00 -16.17 5.19
N GLY A 224 10.75 -16.11 5.60
CA GLY A 224 9.70 -15.80 4.66
C GLY A 224 8.39 -15.42 5.30
N ALA A 225 7.43 -15.07 4.46
CA ALA A 225 6.09 -14.70 4.88
C ALA A 225 5.04 -15.28 3.94
N MET A 226 3.85 -15.47 4.46
CA MET A 226 2.68 -15.87 3.70
C MET A 226 1.48 -15.03 4.13
N LEU A 227 0.69 -14.61 3.15
CA LEU A 227 -0.57 -13.91 3.35
C LEU A 227 -1.67 -14.63 2.58
N VAL A 228 -2.75 -14.97 3.28
CA VAL A 228 -3.99 -15.49 2.70
C VAL A 228 -5.10 -14.51 3.01
N SER A 229 -5.86 -14.11 1.99
CA SER A 229 -7.02 -13.23 2.17
C SER A 229 -8.21 -13.80 1.42
N LEU A 230 -9.34 -13.85 2.10
CA LEU A 230 -10.64 -14.22 1.54
C LEU A 230 -11.58 -13.05 1.77
N GLU A 231 -12.35 -12.67 0.77
CA GLU A 231 -13.38 -11.64 0.88
C GLU A 231 -14.63 -12.07 0.11
N GLY A 232 -15.79 -11.79 0.67
CA GLY A 232 -17.05 -11.94 -0.03
C GLY A 232 -17.96 -10.76 0.24
N GLY A 233 -18.77 -10.41 -0.76
CA GLY A 233 -19.71 -9.30 -0.67
C GLY A 233 -20.97 -9.56 -1.47
N ALA A 234 -22.05 -8.93 -1.03
CA ALA A 234 -23.36 -8.95 -1.67
C ALA A 234 -23.97 -7.53 -1.67
N GLY A 235 -24.95 -7.31 -2.51
CA GLY A 235 -25.65 -6.02 -2.66
C GLY A 235 -25.76 -5.62 -4.11
N THR A 236 -25.04 -4.60 -4.53
CA THR A 236 -25.01 -4.17 -5.94
C THR A 236 -24.46 -5.26 -6.86
N ALA A 237 -23.51 -6.05 -6.35
CA ALA A 237 -23.00 -7.25 -7.00
C ALA A 237 -22.72 -8.34 -5.93
N GLU A 238 -22.76 -9.60 -6.35
CA GLU A 238 -22.47 -10.75 -5.48
C GLU A 238 -21.16 -11.39 -5.92
N TYR A 239 -20.15 -11.37 -5.05
CA TYR A 239 -18.82 -11.88 -5.38
C TYR A 239 -18.14 -12.55 -4.18
N ALA A 240 -17.20 -13.41 -4.51
CA ALA A 240 -16.17 -13.84 -3.57
C ALA A 240 -14.80 -13.82 -4.26
N ARG A 241 -13.77 -13.46 -3.51
CA ARG A 241 -12.39 -13.45 -3.99
C ARG A 241 -11.42 -14.02 -2.98
N ALA A 242 -10.38 -14.65 -3.48
CA ALA A 242 -9.31 -15.24 -2.70
C ALA A 242 -7.95 -14.76 -3.22
N TYR A 243 -7.03 -14.53 -2.31
CA TYR A 243 -5.67 -14.08 -2.57
C TYR A 243 -4.68 -14.86 -1.72
N LEU A 244 -3.58 -15.29 -2.34
CA LEU A 244 -2.42 -15.89 -1.68
C LEU A 244 -1.17 -15.19 -2.15
N LEU A 245 -0.34 -14.76 -1.21
CA LEU A 245 0.99 -14.21 -1.45
C LEU A 245 1.99 -14.96 -0.59
N GLY A 246 3.09 -15.37 -1.16
CA GLY A 246 4.23 -15.94 -0.46
C GLY A 246 5.51 -15.21 -0.82
N SER A 247 6.36 -14.97 0.17
CA SER A 247 7.70 -14.43 -0.03
C SER A 247 8.75 -15.28 0.70
N LEU A 248 9.93 -15.36 0.12
CA LEU A 248 11.07 -16.08 0.65
C LEU A 248 12.34 -15.26 0.42
N ASP A 249 13.05 -14.98 1.48
CA ASP A 249 14.36 -14.35 1.47
C ASP A 249 15.43 -15.37 1.84
N ILE A 250 16.44 -15.53 0.98
CA ILE A 250 17.52 -16.51 1.13
C ILE A 250 18.85 -15.76 1.13
N PRO A 251 19.47 -15.55 2.29
CA PRO A 251 20.84 -15.05 2.36
C PRO A 251 21.78 -16.09 1.79
N ILE A 252 22.61 -15.72 0.81
CA ILE A 252 23.58 -16.61 0.17
C ILE A 252 24.95 -16.45 0.83
N VAL A 253 25.38 -15.20 0.93
CA VAL A 253 26.61 -14.77 1.62
C VAL A 253 26.29 -13.48 2.36
N ARG A 254 27.24 -13.02 3.19
CA ARG A 254 27.03 -11.93 4.14
C ARG A 254 26.37 -10.66 3.57
N ASP A 255 26.61 -10.37 2.29
CA ASP A 255 26.16 -9.15 1.61
C ASP A 255 25.31 -9.45 0.38
N MET A 256 24.86 -10.70 0.22
CA MET A 256 24.10 -11.11 -0.99
C MET A 256 22.90 -11.97 -0.59
N ARG A 257 21.72 -11.64 -1.15
CA ARG A 257 20.45 -12.36 -0.91
C ARG A 257 19.68 -12.59 -2.18
N ILE A 258 18.84 -13.62 -2.16
CA ILE A 258 17.80 -13.88 -3.18
C ILE A 258 16.45 -13.63 -2.53
N ASN A 259 15.64 -12.80 -3.17
CA ASN A 259 14.24 -12.58 -2.81
C ASN A 259 13.36 -13.24 -3.87
N LEU A 260 12.42 -14.06 -3.43
CA LEU A 260 11.42 -14.70 -4.28
C LEU A 260 10.03 -14.32 -3.76
N GLU A 261 9.13 -13.96 -4.66
CA GLU A 261 7.75 -13.68 -4.33
C GLU A 261 6.82 -14.33 -5.35
N ALA A 262 5.75 -14.93 -4.90
CA ALA A 262 4.71 -15.48 -5.75
C ALA A 262 3.33 -15.11 -5.20
N GLY A 263 2.44 -14.67 -6.08
CA GLY A 263 1.07 -14.28 -5.72
C GLY A 263 0.07 -14.85 -6.71
N ILE A 264 -1.07 -15.27 -6.19
CA ILE A 264 -2.22 -15.70 -7.00
C ILE A 264 -3.49 -15.08 -6.43
N GLY A 265 -4.42 -14.74 -7.32
CA GLY A 265 -5.74 -14.29 -6.96
C GLY A 265 -6.79 -14.87 -7.88
N THR A 266 -7.96 -15.13 -7.33
CA THR A 266 -9.11 -15.63 -8.08
C THR A 266 -10.39 -15.04 -7.51
N SER A 267 -11.41 -14.93 -8.35
CA SER A 267 -12.71 -14.43 -7.98
C SER A 267 -13.81 -15.25 -8.64
N VAL A 268 -14.98 -15.26 -8.03
CA VAL A 268 -16.21 -15.88 -8.55
C VAL A 268 -17.39 -14.94 -8.30
N GLY A 269 -18.45 -15.08 -9.12
CA GLY A 269 -19.62 -14.19 -9.09
C GLY A 269 -19.38 -12.91 -9.92
N ASP A 270 -20.21 -11.89 -9.70
CA ASP A 270 -20.15 -10.61 -10.40
C ASP A 270 -19.14 -9.71 -9.69
N LEU A 271 -17.85 -9.83 -10.04
CA LEU A 271 -16.78 -9.09 -9.38
C LEU A 271 -16.86 -7.60 -9.74
N PRO A 272 -17.08 -6.68 -8.77
CA PRO A 272 -17.07 -5.26 -9.06
C PRO A 272 -15.70 -4.79 -9.59
N LEU A 273 -15.68 -3.85 -10.54
CA LEU A 273 -14.45 -3.33 -11.15
C LEU A 273 -13.43 -2.86 -10.11
N GLN A 274 -13.88 -2.16 -9.04
CA GLN A 274 -13.03 -1.74 -7.94
C GLN A 274 -12.53 -2.87 -7.03
N ARG A 275 -12.95 -4.10 -7.27
CA ARG A 275 -12.47 -5.31 -6.59
C ARG A 275 -11.67 -6.23 -7.52
N GLY A 276 -11.50 -5.82 -8.79
CA GLY A 276 -10.66 -6.51 -9.77
C GLY A 276 -9.20 -6.60 -9.36
N TRP A 277 -8.50 -7.51 -10.02
CA TRP A 277 -7.06 -7.69 -9.85
C TRP A 277 -6.34 -6.92 -10.96
N TYR A 278 -5.59 -5.87 -10.57
CA TYR A 278 -4.84 -5.02 -11.49
C TYR A 278 -3.35 -5.14 -11.22
N LEU A 279 -2.57 -5.43 -12.27
CA LEU A 279 -1.13 -5.61 -12.19
C LEU A 279 -0.42 -4.63 -13.11
N GLY A 280 0.76 -4.20 -12.71
CA GLY A 280 1.62 -3.23 -13.38
C GLY A 280 2.23 -2.26 -12.39
N GLY A 281 3.27 -1.58 -12.81
CA GLY A 281 4.01 -0.65 -11.95
C GLY A 281 4.96 -1.36 -10.96
N PRO A 282 5.67 -0.58 -10.14
CA PRO A 282 6.72 -1.09 -9.25
C PRO A 282 6.22 -2.10 -8.22
N SER A 283 4.99 -1.98 -7.77
CA SER A 283 4.42 -2.83 -6.70
C SER A 283 4.08 -4.24 -7.17
N THR A 284 3.78 -4.46 -8.47
CA THR A 284 3.28 -5.77 -8.93
C THR A 284 4.00 -6.33 -10.13
N LEU A 285 4.37 -5.52 -11.14
CA LEU A 285 5.05 -5.93 -12.36
C LEU A 285 5.92 -4.78 -12.87
N ARG A 286 7.18 -4.75 -12.46
CA ARG A 286 8.16 -3.72 -12.88
C ARG A 286 8.36 -3.75 -14.40
N GLY A 287 8.69 -2.63 -15.00
CA GLY A 287 8.87 -2.50 -16.46
C GLY A 287 7.58 -2.26 -17.26
N PHE A 288 6.44 -2.28 -16.60
CA PHE A 288 5.15 -1.99 -17.21
C PHE A 288 4.44 -0.82 -16.49
N PRO A 289 3.59 -0.09 -17.20
CA PRO A 289 2.77 0.93 -16.55
C PRO A 289 1.83 0.31 -15.52
N PRO A 290 1.39 1.07 -14.51
CA PRO A 290 0.35 0.62 -13.59
C PRO A 290 -0.90 0.20 -14.34
N ARG A 291 -1.53 -0.90 -13.92
CA ARG A 291 -2.77 -1.42 -14.50
C ARG A 291 -2.62 -1.88 -15.96
N VAL A 292 -1.45 -2.35 -16.36
CA VAL A 292 -1.28 -2.93 -17.69
C VAL A 292 -2.11 -4.20 -17.87
N LEU A 293 -2.29 -5.00 -16.82
CA LEU A 293 -3.16 -6.18 -16.78
C LEU A 293 -4.29 -5.98 -15.78
N GLY A 294 -5.49 -6.48 -16.11
CA GLY A 294 -6.65 -6.44 -15.22
C GLY A 294 -7.61 -7.61 -15.49
N GLY A 295 -8.23 -8.14 -14.44
CA GLY A 295 -9.18 -9.24 -14.56
C GLY A 295 -9.65 -9.83 -13.24
N ALA A 296 -10.47 -10.89 -13.33
CA ALA A 296 -11.00 -11.60 -12.18
C ALA A 296 -10.03 -12.63 -11.58
N ARG A 297 -8.92 -12.93 -12.25
CA ARG A 297 -7.91 -13.89 -11.81
C ARG A 297 -6.53 -13.42 -12.21
N PHE A 298 -5.52 -13.79 -11.44
CA PHE A 298 -4.13 -13.55 -11.81
C PHE A 298 -3.17 -14.54 -11.18
N ALA A 299 -1.99 -14.62 -11.75
CA ALA A 299 -0.79 -15.18 -11.13
C ALA A 299 0.38 -14.24 -11.38
N ARG A 300 1.26 -14.08 -10.40
CA ARG A 300 2.49 -13.30 -10.54
C ARG A 300 3.65 -13.96 -9.82
N VAL A 301 4.85 -13.72 -10.32
CA VAL A 301 6.11 -14.16 -9.71
C VAL A 301 7.13 -13.03 -9.81
N ARG A 302 7.97 -12.89 -8.81
CA ARG A 302 9.09 -11.94 -8.78
C ARG A 302 10.30 -12.67 -8.25
N GLY A 303 11.43 -12.46 -8.87
CA GLY A 303 12.71 -12.97 -8.42
C GLY A 303 13.74 -11.87 -8.46
N GLU A 304 14.52 -11.75 -7.39
CA GLU A 304 15.53 -10.71 -7.27
C GLU A 304 16.78 -11.28 -6.60
N VAL A 305 17.95 -10.93 -7.13
CA VAL A 305 19.24 -11.14 -6.51
C VAL A 305 19.80 -9.78 -6.14
N ALA A 306 19.99 -9.53 -4.88
CA ALA A 306 20.47 -8.25 -4.37
C ALA A 306 21.82 -8.42 -3.67
N ARG A 307 22.67 -7.40 -3.83
CA ARG A 307 23.94 -7.28 -3.12
C ARG A 307 24.04 -5.93 -2.43
N SER A 308 24.34 -5.99 -1.15
CA SER A 308 24.48 -4.81 -0.30
C SER A 308 25.90 -4.22 -0.38
N PHE A 309 25.95 -2.90 -0.53
CA PHE A 309 27.16 -2.08 -0.50
C PHE A 309 27.00 -0.98 0.55
N SER A 310 28.05 -0.24 0.83
CA SER A 310 28.03 0.84 1.83
C SER A 310 27.08 1.99 1.50
N ILE A 311 26.69 2.16 0.23
CA ILE A 311 25.81 3.24 -0.23
C ILE A 311 24.37 2.78 -0.52
N GLY A 312 24.13 1.47 -0.53
CA GLY A 312 22.81 0.89 -0.85
C GLY A 312 22.93 -0.50 -1.47
N ASP A 313 21.81 -1.04 -1.92
CA ASP A 313 21.72 -2.36 -2.51
C ASP A 313 21.60 -2.26 -4.03
N LEU A 314 22.41 -3.04 -4.74
CA LEU A 314 22.28 -3.24 -6.18
C LEU A 314 21.57 -4.57 -6.41
N SER A 315 20.53 -4.57 -7.24
CA SER A 315 19.76 -5.78 -7.56
C SER A 315 19.64 -6.05 -9.05
N LEU A 316 19.47 -7.32 -9.37
CA LEU A 316 19.00 -7.81 -10.68
C LEU A 316 17.70 -8.55 -10.43
N PHE A 317 16.68 -8.25 -11.24
CA PHE A 317 15.36 -8.82 -11.04
C PHE A 317 14.69 -9.31 -12.31
N THR A 318 13.73 -10.20 -12.13
CA THR A 318 12.78 -10.63 -13.15
C THR A 318 11.41 -10.71 -12.54
N ASP A 319 10.42 -10.17 -13.24
CA ASP A 319 9.02 -10.23 -12.85
C ASP A 319 8.20 -10.89 -13.96
N GLY A 320 7.22 -11.68 -13.59
CA GLY A 320 6.26 -12.30 -14.50
C GLY A 320 4.85 -12.20 -13.95
N ALA A 321 3.88 -11.93 -14.82
CA ALA A 321 2.47 -11.89 -14.46
C ALA A 321 1.60 -12.47 -15.57
N TRP A 322 0.49 -13.06 -15.17
CA TRP A 322 -0.53 -13.61 -16.06
C TRP A 322 -1.92 -13.23 -15.56
N VAL A 323 -2.75 -12.71 -16.48
CA VAL A 323 -4.16 -12.42 -16.25
C VAL A 323 -4.93 -12.94 -17.45
N PRO A 324 -5.89 -13.87 -17.30
CA PRO A 324 -6.71 -14.32 -18.40
C PRO A 324 -7.62 -13.20 -18.90
N TYR A 325 -7.97 -13.26 -20.18
CA TYR A 325 -8.94 -12.34 -20.76
C TYR A 325 -10.29 -12.45 -20.04
N ASP A 326 -10.89 -11.28 -19.77
CA ASP A 326 -12.19 -11.17 -19.14
C ASP A 326 -12.91 -9.92 -19.68
N HIS A 327 -14.03 -10.13 -20.38
CA HIS A 327 -14.82 -9.06 -21.00
C HIS A 327 -15.28 -7.97 -20.03
N HIS A 328 -15.48 -8.33 -18.74
CA HIS A 328 -15.92 -7.38 -17.72
C HIS A 328 -14.89 -6.27 -17.46
N PHE A 329 -13.62 -6.55 -17.78
CA PHE A 329 -12.49 -5.63 -17.59
C PHE A 329 -12.03 -4.96 -18.88
N ASP A 330 -12.79 -5.10 -19.98
CA ASP A 330 -12.46 -4.42 -21.25
C ASP A 330 -12.46 -2.90 -21.08
N GLY A 331 -11.36 -2.26 -21.51
CA GLY A 331 -11.15 -0.82 -21.35
C GLY A 331 -10.63 -0.38 -19.98
N GLU A 332 -10.60 -1.27 -18.98
CA GLU A 332 -10.05 -0.97 -17.65
C GLU A 332 -8.56 -1.28 -17.54
N ALA A 333 -8.06 -2.22 -18.34
CA ALA A 333 -6.64 -2.53 -18.43
C ALA A 333 -6.17 -2.48 -19.89
N ASP A 334 -4.88 -2.25 -20.09
CA ASP A 334 -4.31 -2.09 -21.45
C ASP A 334 -4.16 -3.44 -22.15
N ASP A 335 -4.09 -4.55 -21.41
CA ASP A 335 -3.70 -5.85 -21.93
C ASP A 335 -4.22 -7.04 -21.11
N HIS A 336 -4.02 -8.23 -21.62
CA HIS A 336 -4.28 -9.52 -20.98
C HIS A 336 -3.24 -10.55 -21.41
N GLY A 337 -3.21 -11.73 -20.76
CA GLY A 337 -2.27 -12.79 -21.02
C GLY A 337 -1.04 -12.72 -20.14
N THR A 338 0.11 -13.12 -20.67
CA THR A 338 1.35 -13.24 -19.89
C THR A 338 2.35 -12.16 -20.29
N LEU A 339 2.88 -11.48 -19.30
CA LEU A 339 3.91 -10.45 -19.46
C LEU A 339 5.11 -10.78 -18.56
N PHE A 340 6.30 -10.49 -19.08
CA PHE A 340 7.57 -10.66 -18.36
C PHE A 340 8.43 -9.40 -18.50
N SER A 341 9.21 -9.12 -17.47
CA SER A 341 10.25 -8.10 -17.49
C SER A 341 11.50 -8.59 -16.78
N VAL A 342 12.62 -7.94 -17.12
CA VAL A 342 13.90 -8.07 -16.42
C VAL A 342 14.44 -6.68 -16.18
N GLY A 343 15.28 -6.52 -15.16
CA GLY A 343 15.85 -5.22 -14.87
C GLY A 343 16.93 -5.26 -13.81
N SER A 344 17.43 -4.08 -13.51
CA SER A 344 18.34 -3.83 -12.40
C SER A 344 17.79 -2.68 -11.54
N GLY A 345 17.99 -2.78 -10.26
CA GLY A 345 17.56 -1.81 -9.27
C GLY A 345 18.72 -1.34 -8.42
N LEU A 346 18.68 -0.09 -8.01
CA LEU A 346 19.52 0.50 -6.99
C LEU A 346 18.63 1.04 -5.89
N SER A 347 18.76 0.51 -4.68
CA SER A 347 18.09 1.05 -3.51
C SER A 347 19.10 1.72 -2.59
N ILE A 348 18.79 2.92 -2.14
CA ILE A 348 19.64 3.75 -1.27
C ILE A 348 18.87 4.22 -0.05
N LEU A 349 19.60 4.73 0.96
CA LEU A 349 19.02 5.21 2.23
C LEU A 349 18.16 4.14 2.92
N ASP A 350 18.74 2.99 3.18
CA ASP A 350 18.05 1.84 3.80
C ASP A 350 16.77 1.44 3.05
N GLN A 351 16.88 1.36 1.72
CA GLN A 351 15.79 0.98 0.81
C GLN A 351 14.63 2.01 0.72
N LEU A 352 14.85 3.23 1.19
CA LEU A 352 13.85 4.29 1.08
C LEU A 352 13.66 4.77 -0.36
N ILE A 353 14.73 4.86 -1.15
CA ILE A 353 14.69 5.32 -2.54
C ILE A 353 15.09 4.17 -3.44
N HIS A 354 14.25 3.87 -4.41
CA HIS A 354 14.48 2.88 -5.45
C HIS A 354 14.60 3.53 -6.82
N LEU A 355 15.60 3.11 -7.58
CA LEU A 355 15.85 3.50 -8.95
C LEU A 355 15.94 2.23 -9.79
N ASP A 356 14.93 1.94 -10.57
CA ASP A 356 14.86 0.75 -11.40
C ASP A 356 15.01 1.08 -12.88
N VAL A 357 15.80 0.27 -13.56
CA VAL A 357 15.88 0.22 -15.02
C VAL A 357 15.36 -1.15 -15.44
N SER A 358 14.24 -1.16 -16.11
CA SER A 358 13.53 -2.39 -16.45
C SER A 358 13.27 -2.49 -17.94
N TRP A 359 13.28 -3.71 -18.45
CA TRP A 359 13.06 -4.05 -19.84
C TRP A 359 11.86 -4.96 -19.96
N ASN A 360 10.86 -4.50 -20.72
CA ASN A 360 9.70 -5.27 -21.09
C ASN A 360 10.08 -6.29 -22.18
N LEU A 361 9.93 -7.59 -21.88
CA LEU A 361 10.31 -8.67 -22.80
C LEU A 361 9.31 -8.91 -23.91
N ARG A 362 8.14 -8.26 -23.90
CA ARG A 362 7.12 -8.45 -24.95
C ARG A 362 7.59 -8.00 -26.33
N TYR A 363 8.41 -6.95 -26.41
CA TYR A 363 8.79 -6.34 -27.69
C TYR A 363 10.28 -6.35 -28.00
N PHE A 364 11.15 -6.73 -27.07
CA PHE A 364 12.60 -6.76 -27.21
C PHE A 364 13.21 -5.56 -27.98
N ARG A 365 12.67 -4.34 -27.73
CA ARG A 365 13.11 -3.10 -28.37
C ARG A 365 13.74 -2.18 -27.33
N LEU A 366 14.73 -1.39 -27.71
CA LEU A 366 15.34 -0.38 -26.83
C LEU A 366 14.29 0.64 -26.34
N SER A 367 13.23 0.88 -27.13
CA SER A 367 12.10 1.74 -26.76
C SER A 367 11.21 1.16 -25.63
N SER A 368 11.39 -0.11 -25.27
CA SER A 368 10.68 -0.74 -24.16
C SER A 368 11.42 -0.70 -22.81
N VAL A 369 12.54 0.02 -22.76
CA VAL A 369 13.24 0.30 -21.50
C VAL A 369 12.47 1.35 -20.71
N ARG A 370 12.22 1.06 -19.45
CA ARG A 370 11.52 1.94 -18.51
C ARG A 370 12.44 2.27 -17.34
N PHE A 371 12.40 3.54 -16.94
CA PHE A 371 13.06 4.04 -15.74
C PHE A 371 12.00 4.37 -14.70
N ASP A 372 12.10 3.77 -13.54
CA ASP A 372 11.23 4.01 -12.42
C ASP A 372 12.03 4.52 -11.23
N ALA A 373 11.61 5.65 -10.68
CA ALA A 373 12.10 6.15 -9.41
C ALA A 373 10.92 6.21 -8.45
N TYR A 374 11.02 5.57 -7.32
CA TYR A 374 9.94 5.55 -6.34
C TYR A 374 10.49 5.51 -4.91
N LEU A 375 9.64 5.96 -4.00
CA LEU A 375 9.95 5.97 -2.58
C LEU A 375 9.15 4.86 -1.91
N ASP A 376 9.86 3.94 -1.31
CA ASP A 376 9.25 2.93 -0.46
C ASP A 376 9.41 3.35 1.00
N LEU A 377 8.34 3.86 1.58
CA LEU A 377 8.29 4.24 3.00
C LEU A 377 7.80 3.10 3.89
N VAL A 378 7.57 1.95 3.29
CA VAL A 378 7.31 0.70 4.00
C VAL A 378 8.22 -0.32 3.35
N PRO A 379 9.33 -0.68 3.95
CA PRO A 379 10.10 -1.82 3.49
C PRO A 379 9.17 -3.03 3.45
N PHE A 380 9.21 -3.71 2.33
CA PHE A 380 8.40 -4.91 2.06
C PHE A 380 8.65 -6.01 3.07
#